data_45617f32e1716ad0c78fb5e6364c2203
#
_entry.id   45617f32e1716ad0c78fb5e6364c2203
#
_cell.length_a   1.000
_cell.length_b   1.000
_cell.length_c   1.000
_cell.angle_alpha   90.00
_cell.angle_beta   90.00
_cell.angle_gamma   90.00
#
_symmetry.space_group_name_H-M   'P 1'
#
loop_
_entity.id
_entity.type
_entity.pdbx_description
1 polymer ?
#
loop_
_entity_poly.entity_id
_entity_poly.type
_entity_poly.pdbx_seq_one_letter_code
_entity_poly.pdbx_strand_id
1 'polypeptide(L)'
;MSVRALKRPQAAAFLPYGRQLIDEDDIEAVSQVLRGEMLTTGPVVGRFEAAFAETVKAGHAIVCSSGTAALYMAAHALDLGPGAKIIVPSLTFLATASAPYLNGAEIVFADVDPMSGLMRPQDLADAIARAGRADAVFNVHLNGQCGALEEIAELARSAGLKIVDDACHALGTVYIARNGTPCAIGANDFCDMSVFSFHPVKAIAMGEGGAVTTDDPDIAARLRRTRNHGMTREAGEFVCDEDAFDADGSANPWYYELVEPGFNWRASDIHCALALSQLGKLERFLARRRALAVAYDELLAPYAPRLKPVARPRNCLPALHLYAVLIDFASFGLTRGQFMRRLAEEGIGSQVHYFPLHRQRYFASRYGHAELPGADRYYARALSLPFFASMDEDDVARVVGAMAKILNL
;
A
#
# COMPACT_ATOMS: atom_id res chain seq x y z
N MET A 1 45.21 11.81 42.21
CA MET A 1 43.74 11.75 42.12
C MET A 1 43.33 11.84 40.64
N SER A 2 42.92 10.72 40.07
CA SER A 2 42.54 10.64 38.64
C SER A 2 41.09 11.15 38.48
N VAL A 3 40.91 12.21 37.72
CA VAL A 3 39.59 12.75 37.37
C VAL A 3 38.94 11.79 36.39
N ARG A 4 37.98 11.01 36.88
CA ARG A 4 37.14 10.16 36.06
C ARG A 4 36.33 11.09 35.14
N ALA A 5 36.68 11.14 33.83
CA ALA A 5 35.89 11.83 32.82
C ALA A 5 34.50 11.20 32.79
N LEU A 6 33.49 11.98 33.19
CA LEU A 6 32.10 11.63 33.01
C LEU A 6 31.86 11.42 31.52
N LYS A 7 31.67 10.18 31.08
CA LYS A 7 31.19 9.87 29.72
C LYS A 7 29.84 10.60 29.56
N ARG A 8 29.81 11.62 28.69
CA ARG A 8 28.52 12.18 28.24
C ARG A 8 27.69 11.03 27.72
N PRO A 9 26.40 10.92 28.09
CA PRO A 9 25.54 9.91 27.50
C PRO A 9 25.59 10.12 25.99
N GLN A 10 25.92 9.06 25.25
CA GLN A 10 25.91 9.08 23.79
C GLN A 10 24.47 9.41 23.39
N ALA A 11 24.25 10.50 22.64
CA ALA A 11 22.93 10.90 22.21
C ALA A 11 22.27 9.69 21.53
N ALA A 12 21.08 9.30 21.97
CA ALA A 12 20.37 8.16 21.39
C ALA A 12 20.21 8.38 19.87
N ALA A 13 20.46 7.32 19.10
CA ALA A 13 20.36 7.39 17.64
C ALA A 13 18.98 7.89 17.20
N PHE A 14 18.92 8.64 16.09
CA PHE A 14 17.66 9.09 15.50
C PHE A 14 16.78 7.89 15.13
N LEU A 15 15.53 7.90 15.61
CA LEU A 15 14.53 6.88 15.36
C LEU A 15 13.61 7.35 14.22
N PRO A 16 13.75 6.85 12.98
CA PRO A 16 12.91 7.26 11.86
C PRO A 16 11.47 6.75 12.02
N TYR A 17 10.50 7.32 11.29
CA TYR A 17 9.11 6.85 11.34
C TYR A 17 8.92 5.44 10.75
N GLY A 18 9.81 5.01 9.86
CA GLY A 18 9.77 3.71 9.20
C GLY A 18 11.14 3.29 8.68
N ARG A 19 11.41 1.99 8.68
CA ARG A 19 12.67 1.40 8.25
C ARG A 19 12.46 -0.05 7.84
N GLN A 20 13.18 -0.51 6.80
CA GLN A 20 13.30 -1.92 6.48
C GLN A 20 14.19 -2.65 7.50
N LEU A 21 14.01 -3.97 7.57
CA LEU A 21 14.91 -4.88 8.28
C LEU A 21 15.48 -5.87 7.28
N ILE A 22 16.78 -5.78 7.02
CA ILE A 22 17.53 -6.65 6.12
C ILE A 22 18.51 -7.46 6.98
N ASP A 23 18.59 -8.76 6.74
CA ASP A 23 19.55 -9.66 7.39
C ASP A 23 20.39 -10.43 6.36
N GLU A 24 21.27 -11.32 6.84
CA GLU A 24 22.24 -12.02 5.98
C GLU A 24 21.57 -12.94 4.95
N ASP A 25 20.40 -13.51 5.27
CA ASP A 25 19.65 -14.35 4.30
C ASP A 25 19.18 -13.52 3.10
N ASP A 26 18.78 -12.26 3.34
CA ASP A 26 18.37 -11.33 2.28
C ASP A 26 19.55 -10.96 1.38
N ILE A 27 20.72 -10.70 2.01
CA ILE A 27 21.96 -10.38 1.30
C ILE A 27 22.41 -11.58 0.44
N GLU A 28 22.39 -12.79 1.03
CA GLU A 28 22.78 -13.99 0.29
C GLU A 28 21.81 -14.31 -0.87
N ALA A 29 20.49 -14.15 -0.67
CA ALA A 29 19.51 -14.36 -1.72
C ALA A 29 19.79 -13.45 -2.95
N VAL A 30 20.06 -12.17 -2.72
CA VAL A 30 20.45 -11.22 -3.78
C VAL A 30 21.81 -11.59 -4.39
N SER A 31 22.80 -11.94 -3.57
CA SER A 31 24.13 -12.31 -4.02
C SER A 31 24.13 -13.54 -4.92
N GLN A 32 23.25 -14.52 -4.66
CA GLN A 32 23.08 -15.70 -5.50
C GLN A 32 22.58 -15.33 -6.90
N VAL A 33 21.61 -14.40 -7.01
CA VAL A 33 21.16 -13.92 -8.33
C VAL A 33 22.28 -13.19 -9.07
N LEU A 34 23.07 -12.35 -8.37
CA LEU A 34 24.20 -11.63 -8.99
C LEU A 34 25.31 -12.55 -9.48
N ARG A 35 25.45 -13.77 -8.92
CA ARG A 35 26.38 -14.81 -9.39
C ARG A 35 25.77 -15.70 -10.47
N GLY A 36 24.46 -15.62 -10.69
CA GLY A 36 23.72 -16.40 -11.68
C GLY A 36 23.80 -15.81 -13.09
N GLU A 37 23.11 -16.47 -14.02
CA GLU A 37 23.13 -16.08 -15.43
C GLU A 37 22.11 -14.99 -15.78
N MET A 38 21.01 -14.85 -15.00
CA MET A 38 19.90 -13.95 -15.31
C MET A 38 19.64 -12.95 -14.18
N LEU A 39 19.71 -11.67 -14.51
CA LEU A 39 19.43 -10.58 -13.58
C LEU A 39 17.98 -10.03 -13.72
N THR A 40 17.33 -10.34 -14.82
CA THR A 40 15.96 -9.94 -15.15
C THR A 40 15.31 -10.97 -16.06
N THR A 41 13.99 -11.06 -16.05
CA THR A 41 13.21 -12.02 -16.85
C THR A 41 13.60 -13.49 -16.64
N GLY A 42 14.20 -13.78 -15.51
CA GLY A 42 14.61 -15.11 -15.09
C GLY A 42 13.58 -15.81 -14.19
N PRO A 43 13.93 -16.97 -13.66
CA PRO A 43 12.99 -17.83 -12.94
C PRO A 43 12.58 -17.29 -11.56
N VAL A 44 13.35 -16.36 -10.97
CA VAL A 44 13.06 -15.85 -9.62
C VAL A 44 11.81 -14.98 -9.62
N VAL A 45 11.52 -14.27 -10.71
CA VAL A 45 10.28 -13.52 -10.90
C VAL A 45 9.06 -14.43 -10.72
N GLY A 46 8.99 -15.54 -11.49
CA GLY A 46 7.89 -16.50 -11.41
C GLY A 46 7.78 -17.18 -10.04
N ARG A 47 8.92 -17.49 -9.40
CA ARG A 47 8.95 -18.06 -8.04
C ARG A 47 8.37 -17.09 -7.01
N PHE A 48 8.70 -15.81 -7.10
CA PHE A 48 8.13 -14.80 -6.20
C PHE A 48 6.63 -14.61 -6.46
N GLU A 49 6.19 -14.52 -7.72
CA GLU A 49 4.77 -14.42 -8.08
C GLU A 49 3.95 -15.59 -7.51
N ALA A 50 4.44 -16.82 -7.65
CA ALA A 50 3.78 -18.01 -7.11
C ALA A 50 3.70 -17.99 -5.57
N ALA A 51 4.83 -17.72 -4.90
CA ALA A 51 4.87 -17.65 -3.44
C ALA A 51 4.01 -16.50 -2.87
N PHE A 52 3.96 -15.36 -3.58
CA PHE A 52 3.14 -14.23 -3.18
C PHE A 52 1.64 -14.53 -3.36
N ALA A 53 1.23 -15.11 -4.48
CA ALA A 53 -0.15 -15.55 -4.72
C ALA A 53 -0.62 -16.54 -3.65
N GLU A 54 0.21 -17.53 -3.30
CA GLU A 54 -0.07 -18.48 -2.22
C GLU A 54 -0.23 -17.79 -0.87
N THR A 55 0.67 -16.84 -0.54
CA THR A 55 0.64 -16.10 0.73
C THR A 55 -0.65 -15.31 0.91
N VAL A 56 -1.13 -14.65 -0.13
CA VAL A 56 -2.35 -13.83 -0.09
C VAL A 56 -3.61 -14.59 -0.52
N LYS A 57 -3.47 -15.88 -0.92
CA LYS A 57 -4.54 -16.77 -1.38
C LYS A 57 -5.24 -16.31 -2.66
N ALA A 58 -4.51 -15.67 -3.57
CA ALA A 58 -5.02 -15.27 -4.89
C ALA A 58 -4.74 -16.33 -5.95
N GLY A 59 -5.55 -16.37 -7.01
CA GLY A 59 -5.31 -17.23 -8.17
C GLY A 59 -4.06 -16.82 -8.95
N HIS A 60 -3.80 -15.51 -9.06
CA HIS A 60 -2.66 -14.95 -9.78
C HIS A 60 -2.04 -13.76 -9.03
N ALA A 61 -0.71 -13.65 -9.12
CA ALA A 61 0.02 -12.44 -8.75
C ALA A 61 0.93 -12.03 -9.90
N ILE A 62 0.96 -10.73 -10.21
CA ILE A 62 1.80 -10.16 -11.27
C ILE A 62 2.67 -9.08 -10.63
N VAL A 63 3.97 -9.38 -10.47
CA VAL A 63 4.94 -8.45 -9.89
C VAL A 63 5.38 -7.41 -10.91
N CYS A 64 5.58 -6.17 -10.47
CA CYS A 64 6.03 -5.06 -11.30
C CYS A 64 6.99 -4.13 -10.55
N SER A 65 7.47 -3.09 -11.23
CA SER A 65 8.53 -2.20 -10.74
C SER A 65 8.16 -1.32 -9.56
N SER A 66 6.87 -1.09 -9.26
CA SER A 66 6.42 -0.27 -8.12
C SER A 66 4.92 -0.41 -7.87
N GLY A 67 4.45 -0.02 -6.69
CA GLY A 67 3.01 0.08 -6.40
C GLY A 67 2.29 1.08 -7.32
N THR A 68 2.95 2.15 -7.76
CA THR A 68 2.39 3.11 -8.73
C THR A 68 2.17 2.46 -10.10
N ALA A 69 3.12 1.66 -10.57
CA ALA A 69 2.98 0.88 -11.80
C ALA A 69 1.83 -0.13 -11.67
N ALA A 70 1.71 -0.80 -10.52
CA ALA A 70 0.63 -1.73 -10.23
C ALA A 70 -0.76 -1.06 -10.29
N LEU A 71 -0.92 0.13 -9.70
CA LEU A 71 -2.18 0.90 -9.76
C LEU A 71 -2.54 1.33 -11.18
N TYR A 72 -1.55 1.74 -11.98
CA TYR A 72 -1.79 2.06 -13.38
C TYR A 72 -2.19 0.81 -14.18
N MET A 73 -1.44 -0.29 -14.01
CA MET A 73 -1.74 -1.56 -14.66
C MET A 73 -3.14 -2.07 -14.32
N ALA A 74 -3.57 -1.93 -13.07
CA ALA A 74 -4.92 -2.29 -12.63
C ALA A 74 -5.99 -1.45 -13.35
N ALA A 75 -5.81 -0.13 -13.42
CA ALA A 75 -6.72 0.75 -14.16
C ALA A 75 -6.75 0.40 -15.66
N HIS A 76 -5.59 0.16 -16.26
CA HIS A 76 -5.45 -0.19 -17.67
C HIS A 76 -6.10 -1.54 -17.99
N ALA A 77 -5.89 -2.56 -17.15
CA ALA A 77 -6.45 -3.90 -17.34
C ALA A 77 -7.98 -3.94 -17.24
N LEU A 78 -8.62 -2.94 -16.62
CA LEU A 78 -10.07 -2.79 -16.52
C LEU A 78 -10.65 -1.77 -17.53
N ASP A 79 -9.88 -1.34 -18.53
CA ASP A 79 -10.28 -0.31 -19.51
C ASP A 79 -10.72 1.03 -18.89
N LEU A 80 -10.16 1.37 -17.72
CA LEU A 80 -10.47 2.62 -17.02
C LEU A 80 -9.63 3.78 -17.58
N GLY A 81 -9.85 4.09 -18.85
CA GLY A 81 -9.18 5.15 -19.61
C GLY A 81 -10.04 6.41 -19.79
N PRO A 82 -9.87 7.13 -20.94
CA PRO A 82 -10.63 8.36 -21.23
C PRO A 82 -12.14 8.15 -21.17
N GLY A 83 -12.82 9.00 -20.40
CA GLY A 83 -14.26 8.93 -20.16
C GLY A 83 -14.68 8.07 -18.97
N ALA A 84 -13.79 7.26 -18.39
CA ALA A 84 -14.07 6.55 -17.16
C ALA A 84 -13.96 7.48 -15.94
N LYS A 85 -14.80 7.25 -14.93
CA LYS A 85 -14.77 7.95 -13.64
C LYS A 85 -14.47 6.95 -12.53
N ILE A 86 -13.44 7.25 -11.74
CA ILE A 86 -12.99 6.39 -10.65
C ILE A 86 -13.19 7.11 -9.31
N ILE A 87 -13.86 6.44 -8.38
CA ILE A 87 -14.01 6.92 -7.00
C ILE A 87 -12.77 6.51 -6.21
N VAL A 88 -12.15 7.48 -5.51
CA VAL A 88 -10.95 7.28 -4.68
C VAL A 88 -11.14 7.99 -3.35
N PRO A 89 -10.90 7.35 -2.18
CA PRO A 89 -10.91 8.06 -0.91
C PRO A 89 -9.84 9.15 -0.90
N SER A 90 -10.19 10.32 -0.36
CA SER A 90 -9.30 11.48 -0.37
C SER A 90 -8.06 11.32 0.51
N LEU A 91 -8.12 10.45 1.52
CA LEU A 91 -6.99 10.10 2.37
C LEU A 91 -6.27 8.86 1.85
N THR A 92 -5.33 9.09 0.96
CA THR A 92 -4.44 8.06 0.40
C THR A 92 -3.14 8.68 -0.11
N PHE A 93 -2.19 7.83 -0.48
CA PHE A 93 -1.01 8.28 -1.23
C PHE A 93 -1.42 8.75 -2.63
N LEU A 94 -0.68 9.72 -3.18
CA LEU A 94 -1.07 10.32 -4.47
C LEU A 94 -1.25 9.29 -5.59
N ALA A 95 -0.50 8.18 -5.59
CA ALA A 95 -0.51 7.21 -6.68
C ALA A 95 -1.88 6.56 -6.90
N THR A 96 -2.69 6.37 -5.84
CA THR A 96 -4.02 5.79 -5.94
C THR A 96 -4.95 6.59 -6.87
N ALA A 97 -4.78 7.92 -6.92
CA ALA A 97 -5.52 8.78 -7.82
C ALA A 97 -4.74 9.13 -9.09
N SER A 98 -3.42 9.40 -8.98
CA SER A 98 -2.64 9.86 -10.14
C SER A 98 -2.37 8.76 -11.15
N ALA A 99 -2.26 7.50 -10.75
CA ALA A 99 -2.03 6.40 -11.69
C ALA A 99 -3.23 6.19 -12.64
N PRO A 100 -4.48 5.99 -12.16
CA PRO A 100 -5.63 5.92 -13.07
C PRO A 100 -5.90 7.24 -13.81
N TYR A 101 -5.61 8.39 -13.20
CA TYR A 101 -5.69 9.67 -13.91
C TYR A 101 -4.74 9.74 -15.12
N LEU A 102 -3.51 9.25 -14.98
CA LEU A 102 -2.54 9.16 -16.10
C LEU A 102 -2.99 8.17 -17.19
N ASN A 103 -3.80 7.17 -16.85
CA ASN A 103 -4.46 6.30 -17.83
C ASN A 103 -5.62 6.99 -18.57
N GLY A 104 -5.98 8.23 -18.18
CA GLY A 104 -7.01 9.04 -18.81
C GLY A 104 -8.33 9.11 -18.06
N ALA A 105 -8.48 8.44 -16.93
CA ALA A 105 -9.70 8.47 -16.13
C ALA A 105 -9.89 9.80 -15.38
N GLU A 106 -11.13 10.16 -15.09
CA GLU A 106 -11.50 11.23 -14.15
C GLU A 106 -11.57 10.68 -12.72
N ILE A 107 -11.17 11.50 -11.75
CA ILE A 107 -11.18 11.12 -10.33
C ILE A 107 -12.31 11.81 -9.59
N VAL A 108 -13.07 11.02 -8.84
CA VAL A 108 -14.10 11.50 -7.91
C VAL A 108 -13.64 11.18 -6.48
N PHE A 109 -13.43 12.19 -5.65
CA PHE A 109 -12.98 11.94 -4.29
C PHE A 109 -14.13 11.55 -3.37
N ALA A 110 -13.99 10.43 -2.62
CA ALA A 110 -14.85 10.06 -1.52
C ALA A 110 -14.31 10.61 -0.20
N ASP A 111 -15.22 10.86 0.75
CA ASP A 111 -14.88 11.16 2.15
C ASP A 111 -14.45 9.87 2.88
N VAL A 112 -14.09 10.01 4.14
CA VAL A 112 -13.67 8.90 5.01
C VAL A 112 -14.16 9.11 6.44
N ASP A 113 -14.15 8.06 7.23
CA ASP A 113 -14.38 8.15 8.67
C ASP A 113 -13.27 8.98 9.35
N PRO A 114 -13.60 10.02 10.12
CA PRO A 114 -12.62 10.92 10.75
C PRO A 114 -11.81 10.26 11.89
N MET A 115 -12.16 9.03 12.28
CA MET A 115 -11.50 8.31 13.36
C MET A 115 -10.55 7.22 12.87
N SER A 116 -10.87 6.56 11.76
CA SER A 116 -10.06 5.49 11.17
C SER A 116 -9.32 5.93 9.91
N GLY A 117 -9.85 6.92 9.18
CA GLY A 117 -9.35 7.34 7.86
C GLY A 117 -9.80 6.41 6.73
N LEU A 118 -10.66 5.44 7.01
CA LEU A 118 -11.18 4.50 6.02
C LEU A 118 -12.47 4.99 5.38
N MET A 119 -12.68 4.70 4.10
CA MET A 119 -13.93 4.95 3.40
C MET A 119 -15.04 4.06 3.99
N ARG A 120 -16.20 4.65 4.28
CA ARG A 120 -17.40 3.93 4.73
C ARG A 120 -18.35 3.69 3.54
N PRO A 121 -19.30 2.75 3.65
CA PRO A 121 -20.34 2.56 2.64
C PRO A 121 -21.10 3.86 2.30
N GLN A 122 -21.41 4.69 3.32
CA GLN A 122 -22.07 5.99 3.11
C GLN A 122 -21.18 6.97 2.30
N ASP A 123 -19.87 7.00 2.56
CA ASP A 123 -18.93 7.86 1.84
C ASP A 123 -18.83 7.46 0.35
N LEU A 124 -18.90 6.15 0.05
CA LEU A 124 -18.99 5.62 -1.31
C LEU A 124 -20.34 5.99 -1.96
N ALA A 125 -21.47 5.82 -1.24
CA ALA A 125 -22.79 6.17 -1.75
C ALA A 125 -22.88 7.65 -2.13
N ASP A 126 -22.37 8.53 -1.25
CA ASP A 126 -22.34 9.98 -1.51
C ASP A 126 -21.44 10.33 -2.70
N ALA A 127 -20.33 9.63 -2.86
CA ALA A 127 -19.43 9.82 -4.00
C ALA A 127 -20.07 9.35 -5.32
N ILE A 128 -20.78 8.21 -5.34
CA ILE A 128 -21.56 7.73 -6.49
C ILE A 128 -22.63 8.76 -6.86
N ALA A 129 -23.36 9.27 -5.90
CA ALA A 129 -24.40 10.28 -6.15
C ALA A 129 -23.83 11.58 -6.75
N ARG A 130 -22.68 12.05 -6.25
CA ARG A 130 -22.00 13.24 -6.80
C ARG A 130 -21.44 12.99 -8.21
N ALA A 131 -20.95 11.78 -8.48
CA ALA A 131 -20.41 11.43 -9.79
C ALA A 131 -21.49 11.37 -10.89
N GLY A 132 -22.75 11.10 -10.51
CA GLY A 132 -23.86 10.77 -11.41
C GLY A 132 -23.66 9.41 -12.12
N ARG A 133 -22.44 9.14 -12.58
CA ARG A 133 -21.95 7.86 -13.10
C ARG A 133 -20.52 7.65 -12.62
N ALA A 134 -20.20 6.44 -12.21
CA ALA A 134 -18.84 6.00 -11.97
C ALA A 134 -18.63 4.61 -12.61
N ASP A 135 -17.38 4.24 -12.87
CA ASP A 135 -17.03 2.99 -13.54
C ASP A 135 -16.23 2.07 -12.61
N ALA A 136 -15.52 2.66 -11.60
CA ALA A 136 -14.78 1.90 -10.61
C ALA A 136 -14.68 2.62 -9.26
N VAL A 137 -14.34 1.87 -8.24
CA VAL A 137 -13.85 2.37 -6.95
C VAL A 137 -12.48 1.77 -6.65
N PHE A 138 -11.51 2.63 -6.28
CA PHE A 138 -10.23 2.23 -5.73
C PHE A 138 -10.32 2.40 -4.22
N ASN A 139 -10.61 1.32 -3.51
CA ASN A 139 -10.72 1.33 -2.05
C ASN A 139 -9.32 1.22 -1.41
N VAL A 140 -9.08 1.89 -0.29
CA VAL A 140 -7.74 2.00 0.31
C VAL A 140 -7.72 1.42 1.72
N HIS A 141 -6.82 0.48 1.95
CA HIS A 141 -6.59 -0.13 3.26
C HIS A 141 -5.57 0.67 4.10
N LEU A 142 -5.92 1.92 4.41
CA LEU A 142 -5.04 2.86 5.10
C LEU A 142 -4.53 2.28 6.43
N ASN A 143 -3.26 2.51 6.77
CA ASN A 143 -2.56 2.00 7.96
C ASN A 143 -2.44 0.46 8.04
N GLY A 144 -2.83 -0.27 6.99
CA GLY A 144 -2.93 -1.73 7.01
C GLY A 144 -4.23 -2.22 7.65
N GLN A 145 -5.27 -1.45 7.65
CA GLN A 145 -6.61 -1.76 8.15
C GLN A 145 -7.59 -1.87 6.99
N CYS A 146 -8.58 -2.71 7.11
CA CYS A 146 -9.71 -2.80 6.19
C CYS A 146 -11.01 -2.41 6.90
N GLY A 147 -11.90 -1.75 6.16
CA GLY A 147 -13.19 -1.28 6.66
C GLY A 147 -14.32 -2.31 6.42
N ALA A 148 -15.48 -1.82 6.00
CA ALA A 148 -16.68 -2.59 5.73
C ALA A 148 -16.63 -3.15 4.28
N LEU A 149 -15.77 -4.14 4.01
CA LEU A 149 -15.49 -4.63 2.66
C LEU A 149 -16.73 -5.22 1.98
N GLU A 150 -17.51 -6.03 2.69
CA GLU A 150 -18.72 -6.64 2.13
C GLU A 150 -19.74 -5.58 1.71
N GLU A 151 -20.01 -4.59 2.58
CA GLU A 151 -20.96 -3.53 2.31
C GLU A 151 -20.49 -2.63 1.16
N ILE A 152 -19.20 -2.32 1.10
CA ILE A 152 -18.59 -1.56 0.00
C ILE A 152 -18.71 -2.36 -1.31
N ALA A 153 -18.41 -3.66 -1.30
CA ALA A 153 -18.51 -4.51 -2.47
C ALA A 153 -19.95 -4.67 -2.95
N GLU A 154 -20.90 -4.91 -2.05
CA GLU A 154 -22.33 -4.99 -2.36
C GLU A 154 -22.83 -3.69 -3.02
N LEU A 155 -22.48 -2.54 -2.44
CA LEU A 155 -22.86 -1.24 -2.97
C LEU A 155 -22.21 -0.97 -4.34
N ALA A 156 -20.90 -1.20 -4.48
CA ALA A 156 -20.17 -1.00 -5.71
C ALA A 156 -20.71 -1.88 -6.85
N ARG A 157 -20.91 -3.18 -6.58
CA ARG A 157 -21.47 -4.11 -7.57
C ARG A 157 -22.90 -3.77 -7.95
N SER A 158 -23.76 -3.33 -7.00
CA SER A 158 -25.12 -2.87 -7.30
C SER A 158 -25.15 -1.64 -8.19
N ALA A 159 -24.11 -0.81 -8.15
CA ALA A 159 -23.91 0.36 -9.00
C ALA A 159 -23.14 0.04 -10.29
N GLY A 160 -22.77 -1.22 -10.53
CA GLY A 160 -22.01 -1.65 -11.72
C GLY A 160 -20.54 -1.26 -11.72
N LEU A 161 -19.98 -0.94 -10.56
CA LEU A 161 -18.57 -0.52 -10.43
C LEU A 161 -17.62 -1.73 -10.40
N LYS A 162 -16.46 -1.57 -11.05
CA LYS A 162 -15.28 -2.40 -10.76
C LYS A 162 -14.65 -1.99 -9.43
N ILE A 163 -14.01 -2.93 -8.75
CA ILE A 163 -13.42 -2.72 -7.42
C ILE A 163 -11.94 -3.08 -7.47
N VAL A 164 -11.09 -2.11 -7.14
CA VAL A 164 -9.65 -2.31 -6.93
C VAL A 164 -9.31 -1.94 -5.50
N ASP A 165 -8.72 -2.87 -4.76
CA ASP A 165 -8.20 -2.61 -3.42
C ASP A 165 -6.76 -2.11 -3.50
N ASP A 166 -6.51 -0.87 -3.07
CA ASP A 166 -5.16 -0.40 -2.79
C ASP A 166 -4.71 -0.97 -1.44
N ALA A 167 -4.13 -2.15 -1.50
CA ALA A 167 -3.62 -2.93 -0.39
C ALA A 167 -2.13 -2.65 -0.09
N CYS A 168 -1.56 -1.53 -0.60
CA CYS A 168 -0.15 -1.17 -0.38
C CYS A 168 0.28 -1.08 1.09
N HIS A 169 -0.66 -0.99 2.01
CA HIS A 169 -0.43 -1.02 3.46
C HIS A 169 -0.88 -2.33 4.13
N ALA A 170 -1.50 -3.26 3.40
CA ALA A 170 -2.32 -4.29 4.02
C ALA A 170 -1.83 -5.74 3.78
N LEU A 171 -0.58 -5.93 3.35
CA LEU A 171 -0.01 -7.28 3.24
C LEU A 171 0.01 -7.97 4.62
N GLY A 172 -0.72 -9.09 4.72
CA GLY A 172 -0.92 -9.85 5.95
C GLY A 172 -2.13 -9.39 6.79
N THR A 173 -2.93 -8.44 6.30
CA THR A 173 -4.22 -8.09 6.90
C THR A 173 -5.27 -9.15 6.58
N VAL A 174 -6.11 -9.47 7.58
CA VAL A 174 -7.24 -10.40 7.42
C VAL A 174 -8.53 -9.70 7.79
N TYR A 175 -9.50 -9.76 6.89
CA TYR A 175 -10.87 -9.35 7.12
C TYR A 175 -11.68 -10.53 7.65
N ILE A 176 -12.54 -10.32 8.63
CA ILE A 176 -13.48 -11.32 9.12
C ILE A 176 -14.84 -11.01 8.52
N ALA A 177 -15.27 -11.85 7.58
CA ALA A 177 -16.56 -11.71 6.91
C ALA A 177 -17.73 -11.89 7.88
N ARG A 178 -18.93 -11.42 7.51
CA ARG A 178 -20.15 -11.52 8.35
C ARG A 178 -20.49 -12.96 8.78
N ASN A 179 -20.13 -13.93 7.97
CA ASN A 179 -20.30 -15.35 8.28
C ASN A 179 -19.18 -15.92 9.17
N GLY A 180 -18.21 -15.12 9.60
CA GLY A 180 -17.06 -15.50 10.42
C GLY A 180 -15.87 -16.05 9.62
N THR A 181 -15.93 -16.09 8.29
CA THR A 181 -14.81 -16.57 7.45
C THR A 181 -13.66 -15.56 7.43
N PRO A 182 -12.40 -15.99 7.70
CA PRO A 182 -11.25 -15.11 7.54
C PRO A 182 -10.84 -15.02 6.06
N CYS A 183 -10.84 -13.80 5.52
CA CYS A 183 -10.48 -13.45 4.16
C CYS A 183 -9.17 -12.66 4.18
N ALA A 184 -8.12 -13.18 3.55
CA ALA A 184 -6.86 -12.47 3.43
C ALA A 184 -7.01 -11.29 2.46
N ILE A 185 -6.47 -10.12 2.79
CA ILE A 185 -6.40 -9.03 1.82
C ILE A 185 -5.43 -9.45 0.70
N GLY A 186 -5.93 -9.40 -0.54
CA GLY A 186 -5.25 -9.92 -1.72
C GLY A 186 -5.87 -11.20 -2.30
N ALA A 187 -6.74 -11.91 -1.55
CA ALA A 187 -7.50 -13.06 -2.03
C ALA A 187 -8.65 -12.68 -2.98
N ASN A 188 -8.93 -11.39 -3.12
CA ASN A 188 -9.93 -10.80 -4.00
C ASN A 188 -11.39 -11.22 -3.76
N ASP A 189 -11.72 -11.72 -2.55
CA ASP A 189 -13.08 -12.14 -2.18
C ASP A 189 -14.14 -11.04 -2.42
N PHE A 190 -13.74 -9.77 -2.28
CA PHE A 190 -14.62 -8.60 -2.34
C PHE A 190 -14.23 -7.57 -3.41
N CYS A 191 -13.21 -7.86 -4.23
CA CYS A 191 -12.73 -6.95 -5.29
C CYS A 191 -12.36 -7.72 -6.56
N ASP A 192 -12.11 -7.00 -7.66
CA ASP A 192 -11.63 -7.59 -8.90
C ASP A 192 -10.10 -7.77 -8.88
N MET A 193 -9.41 -6.87 -8.18
CA MET A 193 -7.95 -6.87 -8.02
C MET A 193 -7.53 -6.24 -6.70
N SER A 194 -6.37 -6.67 -6.18
CA SER A 194 -5.67 -5.98 -5.09
C SER A 194 -4.27 -5.57 -5.53
N VAL A 195 -3.86 -4.36 -5.13
CA VAL A 195 -2.56 -3.78 -5.46
C VAL A 195 -1.68 -3.68 -4.23
N PHE A 196 -0.42 -4.10 -4.36
CA PHE A 196 0.58 -4.09 -3.29
C PHE A 196 1.81 -3.28 -3.66
N SER A 197 2.49 -2.77 -2.64
CA SER A 197 3.79 -2.09 -2.75
C SER A 197 4.81 -2.78 -1.87
N PHE A 198 6.03 -2.92 -2.39
CA PHE A 198 7.18 -3.49 -1.69
C PHE A 198 8.30 -2.45 -1.50
N HIS A 199 7.94 -1.16 -1.48
CA HIS A 199 8.85 -0.08 -1.09
C HIS A 199 9.45 -0.37 0.30
N PRO A 200 10.69 0.02 0.61
CA PRO A 200 11.41 -0.36 1.84
C PRO A 200 10.68 -0.15 3.17
N VAL A 201 9.78 0.82 3.26
CA VAL A 201 9.00 1.05 4.49
C VAL A 201 7.81 0.10 4.66
N LYS A 202 7.48 -0.73 3.64
CA LYS A 202 6.31 -1.64 3.66
C LYS A 202 6.56 -2.88 4.53
N ALA A 203 5.57 -3.79 4.56
CA ALA A 203 5.65 -5.02 5.37
C ALA A 203 6.84 -5.90 4.99
N ILE A 204 7.14 -6.00 3.70
CA ILE A 204 8.36 -6.58 3.15
C ILE A 204 9.03 -5.58 2.20
N ALA A 205 10.35 -5.64 2.07
CA ALA A 205 11.14 -4.75 1.24
C ALA A 205 11.64 -5.47 -0.02
N MET A 206 11.58 -4.76 -1.16
CA MET A 206 12.08 -5.24 -2.46
C MET A 206 13.08 -4.24 -3.09
N GLY A 207 13.38 -3.13 -2.40
CA GLY A 207 14.00 -1.94 -2.96
C GLY A 207 12.94 -1.08 -3.61
N GLU A 208 12.61 -1.33 -4.86
CA GLU A 208 11.39 -0.85 -5.51
C GLU A 208 10.62 -2.05 -6.06
N GLY A 209 9.31 -2.06 -5.90
CA GLY A 209 8.45 -3.13 -6.38
C GLY A 209 6.98 -2.94 -6.03
N GLY A 210 6.14 -3.66 -6.73
CA GLY A 210 4.72 -3.79 -6.49
C GLY A 210 4.17 -5.07 -7.08
N ALA A 211 2.92 -5.38 -6.80
CA ALA A 211 2.21 -6.48 -7.43
C ALA A 211 0.72 -6.15 -7.57
N VAL A 212 0.10 -6.80 -8.53
CA VAL A 212 -1.37 -6.89 -8.64
C VAL A 212 -1.76 -8.35 -8.46
N THR A 213 -2.78 -8.61 -7.65
CA THR A 213 -3.40 -9.94 -7.53
C THR A 213 -4.80 -9.92 -8.11
N THR A 214 -5.20 -11.04 -8.72
CA THR A 214 -6.54 -11.27 -9.28
C THR A 214 -6.82 -12.76 -9.39
N ASP A 215 -8.09 -13.14 -9.43
CA ASP A 215 -8.51 -14.52 -9.72
C ASP A 215 -8.95 -14.70 -11.17
N ASP A 216 -9.07 -13.60 -11.91
CA ASP A 216 -9.44 -13.58 -13.32
C ASP A 216 -8.20 -13.83 -14.21
N PRO A 217 -8.14 -14.95 -14.97
CA PRO A 217 -7.00 -15.27 -15.82
C PRO A 217 -6.82 -14.30 -17.00
N ASP A 218 -7.90 -13.68 -17.51
CA ASP A 218 -7.83 -12.75 -18.63
C ASP A 218 -7.24 -11.41 -18.15
N ILE A 219 -7.64 -10.94 -16.98
CA ILE A 219 -7.03 -9.78 -16.32
C ILE A 219 -5.54 -10.07 -16.05
N ALA A 220 -5.20 -11.25 -15.52
CA ALA A 220 -3.82 -11.64 -15.25
C ALA A 220 -2.96 -11.65 -16.52
N ALA A 221 -3.48 -12.16 -17.64
CA ALA A 221 -2.80 -12.16 -18.93
C ALA A 221 -2.55 -10.71 -19.42
N ARG A 222 -3.56 -9.85 -19.33
CA ARG A 222 -3.45 -8.45 -19.71
C ARG A 222 -2.43 -7.69 -18.87
N LEU A 223 -2.42 -7.91 -17.55
CA LEU A 223 -1.41 -7.33 -16.64
C LEU A 223 0.01 -7.76 -17.01
N ARG A 224 0.24 -9.04 -17.37
CA ARG A 224 1.54 -9.53 -17.83
C ARG A 224 1.99 -8.85 -19.13
N ARG A 225 1.08 -8.65 -20.08
CA ARG A 225 1.37 -7.93 -21.33
C ARG A 225 1.68 -6.46 -21.06
N THR A 226 0.83 -5.74 -20.32
CA THR A 226 1.03 -4.31 -20.00
C THR A 226 2.38 -4.05 -19.32
N ARG A 227 2.77 -4.92 -18.37
CA ARG A 227 4.07 -4.87 -17.70
C ARG A 227 5.26 -5.02 -18.65
N ASN A 228 5.07 -5.71 -19.77
CA ASN A 228 6.11 -6.10 -20.71
C ASN A 228 5.85 -5.57 -22.11
N HIS A 229 5.79 -4.24 -22.23
CA HIS A 229 5.62 -3.50 -23.48
C HIS A 229 4.30 -3.75 -24.24
N GLY A 230 3.34 -4.50 -23.68
CA GLY A 230 2.11 -4.91 -24.35
C GLY A 230 2.28 -5.98 -25.41
N MET A 231 3.40 -6.71 -25.36
CA MET A 231 3.72 -7.76 -26.32
C MET A 231 3.42 -9.17 -25.79
N THR A 232 3.12 -10.07 -26.71
CA THR A 232 3.05 -11.50 -26.46
C THR A 232 4.15 -12.26 -27.27
N ARG A 233 4.58 -13.40 -26.73
CA ARG A 233 5.40 -14.42 -27.41
C ARG A 233 4.72 -15.77 -27.44
N GLU A 234 3.49 -15.83 -26.97
CA GLU A 234 2.68 -17.06 -26.97
C GLU A 234 2.14 -17.30 -28.39
N ALA A 235 2.57 -18.36 -29.03
CA ALA A 235 2.18 -18.67 -30.41
C ALA A 235 0.67 -18.77 -30.61
N GLY A 236 -0.09 -19.20 -29.60
CA GLY A 236 -1.55 -19.26 -29.62
C GLY A 236 -2.26 -17.90 -29.56
N GLU A 237 -1.53 -16.81 -29.28
CA GLU A 237 -2.04 -15.44 -29.27
C GLU A 237 -1.67 -14.63 -30.51
N PHE A 238 -0.87 -15.20 -31.44
CA PHE A 238 -0.48 -14.52 -32.66
C PHE A 238 -1.65 -14.37 -33.63
N VAL A 239 -1.79 -13.18 -34.20
CA VAL A 239 -2.82 -12.83 -35.20
C VAL A 239 -2.22 -12.66 -36.58
N CYS A 240 -0.91 -12.30 -36.66
CA CYS A 240 -0.19 -12.14 -37.92
C CYS A 240 0.52 -13.45 -38.30
N ASP A 241 -0.08 -14.26 -39.18
CA ASP A 241 0.46 -15.56 -39.55
C ASP A 241 1.70 -15.49 -40.45
N GLU A 242 1.85 -14.44 -41.25
CA GLU A 242 2.82 -14.36 -42.35
C GLU A 242 4.27 -14.35 -41.85
N ASP A 243 4.56 -13.74 -40.70
CA ASP A 243 5.90 -13.67 -40.09
C ASP A 243 6.01 -14.49 -38.79
N ALA A 244 4.88 -14.94 -38.25
CA ALA A 244 4.82 -15.62 -36.94
C ALA A 244 5.24 -17.08 -37.02
N PHE A 245 4.97 -17.74 -38.15
CA PHE A 245 5.18 -19.17 -38.30
C PHE A 245 6.07 -19.47 -39.53
N ASP A 246 6.88 -20.53 -39.40
CA ASP A 246 7.64 -21.07 -40.53
C ASP A 246 6.75 -21.97 -41.41
N ALA A 247 7.25 -22.39 -42.56
CA ALA A 247 6.54 -23.21 -43.54
C ALA A 247 6.05 -24.56 -43.00
N ASP A 248 6.65 -25.07 -41.91
CA ASP A 248 6.25 -26.28 -41.20
C ASP A 248 5.21 -26.07 -40.10
N GLY A 249 4.76 -24.82 -39.91
CA GLY A 249 3.82 -24.42 -38.87
C GLY A 249 4.42 -24.21 -37.48
N SER A 250 5.75 -24.28 -37.35
CA SER A 250 6.41 -23.92 -36.07
C SER A 250 6.51 -22.42 -35.90
N ALA A 251 6.31 -21.93 -34.66
CA ALA A 251 6.43 -20.52 -34.36
C ALA A 251 7.88 -20.06 -34.51
N ASN A 252 8.07 -18.92 -35.19
CA ASN A 252 9.38 -18.31 -35.37
C ASN A 252 9.99 -17.89 -34.04
N PRO A 253 11.19 -18.33 -33.63
CA PRO A 253 11.74 -18.11 -32.30
C PRO A 253 12.07 -16.65 -31.97
N TRP A 254 12.20 -15.80 -32.97
CA TRP A 254 12.44 -14.35 -32.82
C TRP A 254 11.13 -13.54 -32.77
N TYR A 255 9.99 -14.11 -33.19
CA TYR A 255 8.74 -13.38 -33.34
C TYR A 255 8.14 -12.99 -31.99
N TYR A 256 7.56 -11.86 -31.95
CA TYR A 256 6.66 -11.37 -30.90
C TYR A 256 5.66 -10.42 -31.54
N GLU A 257 4.49 -10.31 -30.92
CA GLU A 257 3.43 -9.46 -31.43
C GLU A 257 3.07 -8.38 -30.43
N LEU A 258 2.94 -7.13 -30.91
CA LEU A 258 2.43 -6.02 -30.10
C LEU A 258 0.92 -6.08 -30.10
N VAL A 259 0.32 -6.51 -29.00
CA VAL A 259 -1.13 -6.60 -28.83
C VAL A 259 -1.72 -5.22 -28.50
N GLU A 260 -1.08 -4.49 -27.60
CA GLU A 260 -1.45 -3.13 -27.17
C GLU A 260 -0.19 -2.40 -26.66
N PRO A 261 -0.12 -1.05 -26.70
CA PRO A 261 1.01 -0.35 -26.12
C PRO A 261 1.11 -0.57 -24.62
N GLY A 262 2.29 -0.96 -24.15
CA GLY A 262 2.60 -1.21 -22.75
C GLY A 262 3.91 -0.56 -22.32
N PHE A 263 4.37 -0.89 -21.13
CA PHE A 263 5.54 -0.29 -20.50
C PHE A 263 6.60 -1.34 -20.15
N ASN A 264 7.82 -0.89 -19.88
CA ASN A 264 8.81 -1.70 -19.21
C ASN A 264 8.71 -1.53 -17.69
N TRP A 265 7.75 -2.21 -17.09
CA TRP A 265 7.55 -2.20 -15.64
C TRP A 265 7.85 -3.54 -14.98
N ARG A 266 8.72 -4.32 -15.60
CA ARG A 266 9.19 -5.58 -15.03
C ARG A 266 9.96 -5.34 -13.72
N ALA A 267 9.72 -6.18 -12.73
CA ALA A 267 10.66 -6.37 -11.64
C ALA A 267 11.81 -7.27 -12.08
N SER A 268 13.02 -7.01 -11.61
CA SER A 268 14.18 -7.87 -11.91
C SER A 268 14.24 -9.08 -10.97
N ASP A 269 14.99 -10.10 -11.34
CA ASP A 269 15.27 -11.24 -10.46
C ASP A 269 16.01 -10.83 -9.20
N ILE A 270 16.84 -9.77 -9.25
CA ILE A 270 17.51 -9.19 -8.08
C ILE A 270 16.49 -8.72 -7.06
N HIS A 271 15.51 -7.93 -7.49
CA HIS A 271 14.43 -7.44 -6.62
C HIS A 271 13.55 -8.58 -6.11
N CYS A 272 13.19 -9.52 -6.99
CA CYS A 272 12.37 -10.67 -6.62
C CYS A 272 13.06 -11.62 -5.64
N ALA A 273 14.39 -11.77 -5.70
CA ALA A 273 15.12 -12.55 -4.73
C ALA A 273 15.07 -11.96 -3.32
N LEU A 274 15.25 -10.63 -3.22
CA LEU A 274 15.08 -9.93 -1.96
C LEU A 274 13.65 -10.10 -1.42
N ALA A 275 12.66 -9.86 -2.29
CA ALA A 275 11.25 -9.97 -1.91
C ALA A 275 10.87 -11.38 -1.45
N LEU A 276 11.37 -12.41 -2.12
CA LEU A 276 11.11 -13.81 -1.77
C LEU A 276 11.71 -14.17 -0.41
N SER A 277 12.94 -13.75 -0.11
CA SER A 277 13.57 -13.90 1.21
C SER A 277 12.76 -13.17 2.29
N GLN A 278 12.37 -11.93 2.04
CA GLN A 278 11.56 -11.11 2.94
C GLN A 278 10.16 -11.70 3.18
N LEU A 279 9.54 -12.29 2.14
CA LEU A 279 8.22 -12.92 2.24
C LEU A 279 8.24 -14.10 3.21
N GLY A 280 9.30 -14.90 3.23
CA GLY A 280 9.50 -15.97 4.19
C GLY A 280 9.58 -15.50 5.65
N LYS A 281 9.78 -14.20 5.88
CA LYS A 281 9.89 -13.56 7.21
C LYS A 281 8.63 -12.75 7.59
N LEU A 282 7.62 -12.70 6.72
CA LEU A 282 6.44 -11.86 6.89
C LEU A 282 5.77 -12.04 8.24
N GLU A 283 5.50 -13.28 8.67
CA GLU A 283 4.82 -13.54 9.95
C GLU A 283 5.64 -13.04 11.16
N ARG A 284 6.98 -13.17 11.12
CA ARG A 284 7.87 -12.61 12.15
C ARG A 284 7.73 -11.09 12.23
N PHE A 285 7.69 -10.41 11.07
CA PHE A 285 7.53 -8.95 11.00
C PHE A 285 6.15 -8.49 11.49
N LEU A 286 5.10 -9.21 11.12
CA LEU A 286 3.74 -8.92 11.57
C LEU A 286 3.57 -9.14 13.07
N ALA A 287 4.12 -10.24 13.61
CA ALA A 287 4.09 -10.52 15.06
C ALA A 287 4.78 -9.40 15.84
N ARG A 288 5.97 -8.94 15.37
CA ARG A 288 6.67 -7.82 16.00
C ARG A 288 5.88 -6.52 15.98
N ARG A 289 5.27 -6.17 14.81
CA ARG A 289 4.42 -4.99 14.69
C ARG A 289 3.20 -5.06 15.63
N ARG A 290 2.57 -6.23 15.79
CA ARG A 290 1.46 -6.42 16.74
C ARG A 290 1.91 -6.16 18.18
N ALA A 291 3.07 -6.68 18.59
CA ALA A 291 3.63 -6.45 19.92
C ALA A 291 3.90 -4.96 20.19
N LEU A 292 4.54 -4.26 19.24
CA LEU A 292 4.79 -2.82 19.33
C LEU A 292 3.49 -2.01 19.41
N ALA A 293 2.45 -2.42 18.67
CA ALA A 293 1.15 -1.74 18.71
C ALA A 293 0.47 -1.89 20.07
N VAL A 294 0.55 -3.06 20.70
CA VAL A 294 0.05 -3.29 22.06
C VAL A 294 0.78 -2.37 23.04
N ALA A 295 2.12 -2.31 22.98
CA ALA A 295 2.92 -1.44 23.83
C ALA A 295 2.53 0.05 23.66
N TYR A 296 2.32 0.51 22.44
CA TYR A 296 1.83 1.86 22.18
C TYR A 296 0.42 2.08 22.75
N ASP A 297 -0.50 1.13 22.55
CA ASP A 297 -1.89 1.23 23.02
C ASP A 297 -1.94 1.37 24.56
N GLU A 298 -1.14 0.57 25.29
CA GLU A 298 -1.05 0.60 26.74
C GLU A 298 -0.47 1.94 27.24
N LEU A 299 0.65 2.39 26.67
CA LEU A 299 1.31 3.63 27.09
C LEU A 299 0.51 4.89 26.73
N LEU A 300 -0.29 4.86 25.66
CA LEU A 300 -1.12 5.99 25.24
C LEU A 300 -2.49 6.05 25.93
N ALA A 301 -2.97 4.95 26.51
CA ALA A 301 -4.30 4.85 27.12
C ALA A 301 -4.61 5.99 28.12
N PRO A 302 -3.69 6.42 29.02
CA PRO A 302 -3.96 7.49 29.99
C PRO A 302 -4.24 8.86 29.36
N TYR A 303 -3.85 9.08 28.08
CA TYR A 303 -3.89 10.39 27.44
C TYR A 303 -5.15 10.64 26.60
N ALA A 304 -6.03 9.62 26.51
CA ALA A 304 -7.33 9.77 25.85
C ALA A 304 -8.22 10.81 26.57
N PRO A 305 -9.09 11.53 25.86
CA PRO A 305 -9.33 11.47 24.41
C PRO A 305 -8.48 12.42 23.57
N ARG A 306 -7.61 13.26 24.20
CA ARG A 306 -6.83 14.31 23.51
C ARG A 306 -5.70 13.73 22.62
N LEU A 307 -5.16 12.60 23.03
CA LEU A 307 -4.18 11.81 22.29
C LEU A 307 -4.59 10.34 22.36
N LYS A 308 -4.85 9.73 21.21
CA LYS A 308 -5.27 8.32 21.12
C LYS A 308 -4.90 7.70 19.76
N PRO A 309 -4.78 6.39 19.68
CA PRO A 309 -4.65 5.69 18.40
C PRO A 309 -5.84 5.96 17.49
N VAL A 310 -5.64 5.84 16.16
CA VAL A 310 -6.76 5.78 15.21
C VAL A 310 -7.66 4.59 15.52
N ALA A 311 -8.96 4.72 15.22
CA ALA A 311 -9.90 3.63 15.42
C ALA A 311 -9.57 2.45 14.50
N ARG A 312 -9.72 1.23 15.04
CA ARG A 312 -9.52 -0.03 14.29
C ARG A 312 -10.85 -0.75 14.16
N PRO A 313 -11.27 -1.15 12.95
CA PRO A 313 -12.48 -1.95 12.74
C PRO A 313 -12.41 -3.28 13.49
N ARG A 314 -13.53 -3.73 14.08
CA ARG A 314 -13.57 -4.96 14.89
C ARG A 314 -13.43 -6.23 14.05
N ASN A 315 -13.85 -6.17 12.80
CA ASN A 315 -13.80 -7.26 11.84
C ASN A 315 -12.51 -7.27 11.00
N CYS A 316 -11.47 -6.59 11.45
CA CYS A 316 -10.16 -6.52 10.81
C CYS A 316 -9.07 -6.97 11.78
N LEU A 317 -8.24 -7.91 11.35
CA LEU A 317 -6.96 -8.25 11.97
C LEU A 317 -5.85 -7.55 11.16
N PRO A 318 -5.46 -6.33 11.54
CA PRO A 318 -4.64 -5.49 10.70
C PRO A 318 -3.15 -5.93 10.69
N ALA A 319 -2.51 -5.78 9.54
CA ALA A 319 -1.05 -5.91 9.41
C ALA A 319 -0.29 -4.78 10.09
N LEU A 320 -0.95 -3.65 10.36
CA LEU A 320 -0.40 -2.46 11.01
C LEU A 320 0.87 -1.96 10.31
N HIS A 321 0.71 -1.47 9.08
CA HIS A 321 1.83 -0.84 8.37
C HIS A 321 2.31 0.44 9.07
N LEU A 322 1.37 1.24 9.57
CA LEU A 322 1.62 2.47 10.33
C LEU A 322 0.97 2.37 11.72
N TYR A 323 1.62 2.97 12.70
CA TYR A 323 0.98 3.31 13.96
C TYR A 323 0.63 4.78 13.96
N ALA A 324 -0.62 5.09 13.65
CA ALA A 324 -1.13 6.45 13.56
C ALA A 324 -1.94 6.81 14.82
N VAL A 325 -1.76 8.05 15.27
CA VAL A 325 -2.47 8.64 16.40
C VAL A 325 -3.25 9.87 15.97
N LEU A 326 -4.32 10.16 16.69
CA LEU A 326 -5.10 11.40 16.59
C LEU A 326 -4.79 12.28 17.80
N ILE A 327 -4.23 13.47 17.54
CA ILE A 327 -3.85 14.45 18.56
C ILE A 327 -4.72 15.69 18.42
N ASP A 328 -5.29 16.17 19.53
CA ASP A 328 -5.94 17.47 19.58
C ASP A 328 -4.89 18.56 19.84
N PHE A 329 -4.15 18.92 18.80
CA PHE A 329 -3.07 19.90 18.90
C PHE A 329 -3.53 21.25 19.49
N ALA A 330 -4.75 21.66 19.20
CA ALA A 330 -5.30 22.93 19.70
C ALA A 330 -5.44 22.92 21.22
N SER A 331 -5.88 21.80 21.82
CA SER A 331 -6.00 21.65 23.28
C SER A 331 -4.67 21.70 24.03
N PHE A 332 -3.55 21.50 23.29
CA PHE A 332 -2.19 21.60 23.82
C PHE A 332 -1.50 22.94 23.47
N GLY A 333 -2.20 23.86 22.80
CA GLY A 333 -1.64 25.14 22.39
C GLY A 333 -0.50 25.02 21.36
N LEU A 334 -0.47 23.93 20.58
CA LEU A 334 0.57 23.63 19.58
C LEU A 334 -0.04 23.42 18.21
N THR A 335 0.75 23.72 17.18
CA THR A 335 0.49 23.19 15.83
C THR A 335 1.17 21.85 15.63
N ARG A 336 0.64 21.00 14.73
CA ARG A 336 1.30 19.75 14.35
C ARG A 336 2.75 19.97 13.90
N GLY A 337 3.00 21.02 13.10
CA GLY A 337 4.36 21.33 12.65
C GLY A 337 5.32 21.65 13.79
N GLN A 338 4.86 22.39 14.82
CA GLN A 338 5.67 22.65 16.03
C GLN A 338 5.94 21.36 16.79
N PHE A 339 4.92 20.51 16.97
CA PHE A 339 5.06 19.23 17.64
C PHE A 339 6.06 18.30 16.93
N MET A 340 5.95 18.16 15.60
CA MET A 340 6.87 17.35 14.81
C MET A 340 8.33 17.84 14.90
N ARG A 341 8.56 19.15 14.88
CA ARG A 341 9.92 19.70 15.07
C ARG A 341 10.50 19.38 16.45
N ARG A 342 9.70 19.52 17.50
CA ARG A 342 10.12 19.16 18.87
C ARG A 342 10.39 17.67 19.01
N LEU A 343 9.60 16.81 18.37
CA LEU A 343 9.91 15.36 18.32
C LEU A 343 11.24 15.08 17.62
N ALA A 344 11.52 15.78 16.52
CA ALA A 344 12.79 15.64 15.81
C ALA A 344 14.00 16.11 16.66
N GLU A 345 13.84 17.15 17.49
CA GLU A 345 14.83 17.59 18.47
C GLU A 345 15.10 16.53 19.56
N GLU A 346 14.09 15.71 19.93
CA GLU A 346 14.24 14.55 20.81
C GLU A 346 14.77 13.30 20.05
N GLY A 347 15.15 13.45 18.78
CA GLY A 347 15.68 12.38 17.93
C GLY A 347 14.62 11.39 17.45
N ILE A 348 13.37 11.83 17.30
CA ILE A 348 12.24 10.99 16.91
C ILE A 348 11.62 11.54 15.61
N GLY A 349 11.61 10.71 14.57
CA GLY A 349 10.95 10.96 13.31
C GLY A 349 9.44 10.74 13.41
N SER A 350 8.67 11.50 12.64
CA SER A 350 7.23 11.31 12.50
C SER A 350 6.79 11.73 11.10
N GLN A 351 5.59 11.31 10.66
CA GLN A 351 5.10 11.62 9.31
C GLN A 351 3.59 11.81 9.34
N VAL A 352 3.04 12.44 8.29
CA VAL A 352 1.61 12.63 8.09
C VAL A 352 1.12 11.79 6.91
N HIS A 353 0.26 10.81 7.17
CA HIS A 353 -0.36 9.97 6.15
C HIS A 353 -1.89 10.20 6.16
N TYR A 354 -2.45 11.02 5.21
CA TYR A 354 -1.78 11.81 4.20
C TYR A 354 -2.37 13.22 4.15
N PHE A 355 -1.75 14.13 3.37
CA PHE A 355 -2.42 15.37 2.99
C PHE A 355 -3.56 15.02 2.03
N PRO A 356 -4.82 15.44 2.31
CA PRO A 356 -5.98 15.02 1.52
C PRO A 356 -5.86 15.38 0.04
N LEU A 357 -6.14 14.43 -0.86
CA LEU A 357 -5.93 14.61 -2.28
C LEU A 357 -6.82 15.68 -2.91
N HIS A 358 -8.07 15.83 -2.44
CA HIS A 358 -8.97 16.90 -2.90
C HIS A 358 -8.43 18.31 -2.63
N ARG A 359 -7.49 18.46 -1.69
CA ARG A 359 -6.80 19.72 -1.35
C ARG A 359 -5.46 19.88 -2.05
N GLN A 360 -4.95 18.85 -2.73
CA GLN A 360 -3.72 18.99 -3.53
C GLN A 360 -3.96 19.99 -4.66
N ARG A 361 -3.04 20.94 -4.81
CA ARG A 361 -3.15 22.05 -5.78
C ARG A 361 -3.60 21.56 -7.16
N TYR A 362 -3.03 20.47 -7.64
CA TYR A 362 -3.34 19.94 -8.96
C TYR A 362 -4.81 19.54 -9.06
N PHE A 363 -5.31 18.71 -8.14
CA PHE A 363 -6.68 18.22 -8.17
C PHE A 363 -7.69 19.32 -7.82
N ALA A 364 -7.38 20.19 -6.86
CA ALA A 364 -8.22 21.33 -6.51
C ALA A 364 -8.39 22.31 -7.69
N SER A 365 -7.35 22.56 -8.48
CA SER A 365 -7.46 23.39 -9.69
C SER A 365 -8.25 22.74 -10.81
N ARG A 366 -8.28 21.40 -10.87
CA ARG A 366 -8.97 20.64 -11.92
C ARG A 366 -10.45 20.39 -11.62
N TYR A 367 -10.76 20.02 -10.39
CA TYR A 367 -12.08 19.56 -9.99
C TYR A 367 -12.83 20.55 -9.07
N GLY A 368 -12.19 21.66 -8.71
CA GLY A 368 -12.74 22.62 -7.76
C GLY A 368 -12.59 22.16 -6.31
N HIS A 369 -13.29 22.87 -5.43
CA HIS A 369 -13.29 22.57 -4.00
C HIS A 369 -14.34 21.49 -3.70
N ALA A 370 -13.90 20.38 -3.10
CA ALA A 370 -14.80 19.34 -2.58
C ALA A 370 -14.89 19.44 -1.06
N GLU A 371 -16.11 19.37 -0.51
CA GLU A 371 -16.32 19.32 0.95
C GLU A 371 -16.25 17.86 1.41
N LEU A 372 -15.16 17.49 2.06
CA LEU A 372 -14.92 16.15 2.60
C LEU A 372 -14.50 16.25 4.08
N PRO A 373 -15.48 16.55 4.96
CA PRO A 373 -15.23 16.91 6.34
C PRO A 373 -14.62 15.78 7.19
N GLY A 374 -14.81 14.51 6.81
CA GLY A 374 -14.19 13.37 7.45
C GLY A 374 -12.68 13.36 7.22
N ALA A 375 -12.27 13.50 5.97
CA ALA A 375 -10.87 13.57 5.56
C ALA A 375 -10.15 14.76 6.21
N ASP A 376 -10.79 15.94 6.23
CA ASP A 376 -10.23 17.14 6.84
C ASP A 376 -10.05 16.98 8.36
N ARG A 377 -11.03 16.42 9.05
CA ARG A 377 -10.97 16.16 10.50
C ARG A 377 -9.93 15.11 10.87
N TYR A 378 -9.81 14.04 10.10
CA TYR A 378 -8.73 13.08 10.28
C TYR A 378 -7.38 13.75 10.09
N TYR A 379 -7.17 14.41 8.95
CA TYR A 379 -5.92 15.08 8.60
C TYR A 379 -5.48 16.11 9.64
N ALA A 380 -6.41 16.89 10.16
CA ALA A 380 -6.09 17.93 11.18
C ALA A 380 -5.41 17.36 12.42
N ARG A 381 -5.66 16.09 12.76
CA ARG A 381 -5.24 15.43 14.00
C ARG A 381 -4.22 14.32 13.80
N ALA A 382 -4.13 13.72 12.61
CA ALA A 382 -3.35 12.51 12.37
C ALA A 382 -1.83 12.78 12.40
N LEU A 383 -1.10 11.85 13.03
CA LEU A 383 0.36 11.74 13.00
C LEU A 383 0.76 10.27 13.06
N SER A 384 1.67 9.85 12.20
CA SER A 384 2.29 8.52 12.25
C SER A 384 3.57 8.56 13.07
N LEU A 385 3.67 7.67 14.04
CA LEU A 385 4.81 7.51 14.94
C LEU A 385 5.80 6.49 14.36
N PRO A 386 7.05 6.42 14.87
CA PRO A 386 7.99 5.35 14.53
C PRO A 386 7.36 3.98 14.70
N PHE A 387 7.40 3.15 13.63
CA PHE A 387 6.77 1.85 13.66
C PHE A 387 7.35 0.89 12.61
N PHE A 388 8.33 0.08 13.00
CA PHE A 388 8.99 -0.88 12.12
C PHE A 388 9.57 -2.08 12.89
N ALA A 389 9.82 -3.18 12.20
CA ALA A 389 10.08 -4.49 12.81
C ALA A 389 11.36 -4.59 13.66
N SER A 390 12.32 -3.68 13.51
CA SER A 390 13.56 -3.67 14.33
C SER A 390 13.46 -2.81 15.59
N MET A 391 12.33 -2.18 15.88
CA MET A 391 12.07 -1.48 17.15
C MET A 391 11.85 -2.48 18.29
N ASP A 392 12.08 -1.99 19.50
CA ASP A 392 11.72 -2.69 20.74
C ASP A 392 10.75 -1.84 21.61
N GLU A 393 10.35 -2.37 22.74
CA GLU A 393 9.42 -1.73 23.67
C GLU A 393 10.05 -0.49 24.33
N ASP A 394 11.38 -0.44 24.49
CA ASP A 394 12.11 0.72 25.00
C ASP A 394 12.05 1.88 23.98
N ASP A 395 12.13 1.57 22.68
CA ASP A 395 11.90 2.55 21.62
C ASP A 395 10.50 3.16 21.71
N VAL A 396 9.47 2.31 21.93
CA VAL A 396 8.07 2.77 22.12
C VAL A 396 7.95 3.67 23.35
N ALA A 397 8.52 3.26 24.48
CA ALA A 397 8.51 4.04 25.71
C ALA A 397 9.23 5.40 25.53
N ARG A 398 10.35 5.42 24.80
CA ARG A 398 11.07 6.66 24.42
C ARG A 398 10.19 7.60 23.60
N VAL A 399 9.47 7.07 22.62
CA VAL A 399 8.58 7.89 21.77
C VAL A 399 7.44 8.49 22.60
N VAL A 400 6.75 7.67 23.40
CA VAL A 400 5.62 8.14 24.22
C VAL A 400 6.10 9.10 25.32
N GLY A 401 7.23 8.84 25.94
CA GLY A 401 7.84 9.74 26.93
C GLY A 401 8.19 11.13 26.33
N ALA A 402 8.75 11.16 25.14
CA ALA A 402 9.01 12.42 24.44
C ALA A 402 7.71 13.16 24.08
N MET A 403 6.68 12.44 23.62
CA MET A 403 5.37 13.02 23.35
C MET A 403 4.76 13.63 24.61
N ALA A 404 4.76 12.89 25.73
CA ALA A 404 4.23 13.36 27.01
C ALA A 404 4.98 14.62 27.51
N LYS A 405 6.31 14.64 27.42
CA LYS A 405 7.15 15.80 27.76
C LYS A 405 6.75 17.03 26.92
N ILE A 406 6.60 16.88 25.60
CA ILE A 406 6.30 17.98 24.68
C ILE A 406 4.89 18.53 24.89
N LEU A 407 3.92 17.65 25.24
CA LEU A 407 2.51 17.96 25.45
C LEU A 407 2.19 18.37 26.89
N ASN A 408 3.17 18.33 27.82
CA ASN A 408 2.99 18.52 29.28
C ASN A 408 1.90 17.60 29.86
N LEU A 409 2.01 16.30 29.58
CA LEU A 409 1.12 15.23 30.05
C LEU A 409 1.72 14.45 31.21
#